data_17acbd5d1c8f7c1c5a2790b393aa4756
#
_entry.id   17acbd5d1c8f7c1c5a2790b393aa4756
#
_cell.length_a   1.000
_cell.length_b   1.000
_cell.length_c   1.000
_cell.angle_alpha   90.00
_cell.angle_beta   90.00
_cell.angle_gamma   90.00
#
_symmetry.space_group_name_H-M   'P 1'
#
loop_
_entity.id
_entity.type
_entity.pdbx_description
1 polymer ?
#
loop_
_entity_poly.entity_id
_entity_poly.type
_entity_poly.pdbx_seq_one_letter_code
_entity_poly.pdbx_strand_id
1 'polypeptide(L)'
;MATGEYNISSLILHGRPEAMAAITKAVEAIPAAQVHAATPAGKMVITLETDGDQAILGHIDTINRISGVISTALVYHQVDQDPDPEEETAA
;
A
#
# COMPACT_ATOMS: atom_id res chain seq x y z
N MET A 1 -8.26 -0.08 -24.25
CA MET A 1 -7.04 0.39 -23.92
C MET A 1 -7.03 1.17 -22.64
N ALA A 2 -6.00 1.06 -22.00
CA ALA A 2 -5.95 1.71 -20.72
C ALA A 2 -5.97 3.19 -20.95
N THR A 3 -6.69 3.84 -20.15
CA THR A 3 -6.74 5.24 -20.24
C THR A 3 -5.58 5.87 -19.58
N GLY A 4 -4.73 5.09 -19.02
CA GLY A 4 -3.65 5.65 -18.30
C GLY A 4 -3.97 5.98 -16.88
N GLU A 5 -5.13 5.64 -16.44
CA GLU A 5 -5.41 5.83 -15.07
C GLU A 5 -4.67 4.85 -14.24
N TYR A 6 -4.09 5.32 -13.21
CA TYR A 6 -3.11 4.56 -12.49
C TYR A 6 -3.02 5.14 -11.09
N ASN A 7 -3.38 4.37 -10.16
CA ASN A 7 -3.48 4.83 -8.79
C ASN A 7 -2.32 4.29 -7.98
N ILE A 8 -1.70 5.16 -7.23
CA ILE A 8 -0.65 4.76 -6.31
C ILE A 8 -1.12 5.12 -4.93
N SER A 9 -1.15 4.14 -4.05
CA SER A 9 -1.61 4.35 -2.69
C SER A 9 -0.53 3.92 -1.73
N SER A 10 -0.35 4.68 -0.68
CA SER A 10 0.61 4.35 0.36
C SER A 10 -0.13 3.88 1.59
N LEU A 11 0.33 2.79 2.14
CA LEU A 11 -0.26 2.20 3.33
C LEU A 11 0.79 2.08 4.41
N ILE A 12 0.35 2.27 5.64
CA ILE A 12 1.17 1.91 6.79
C ILE A 12 0.57 0.65 7.38
N LEU A 13 1.37 -0.37 7.51
CA LEU A 13 0.94 -1.63 8.07
C LEU A 13 1.59 -1.79 9.44
N HIS A 14 0.83 -2.24 10.41
CA HIS A 14 1.36 -2.60 11.69
C HIS A 14 1.16 -4.09 11.87
N GLY A 15 2.21 -4.80 12.17
CA GLY A 15 2.15 -6.23 12.36
C GLY A 15 2.91 -6.61 13.59
N ARG A 16 2.78 -7.88 13.98
CA ARG A 16 3.52 -8.38 15.10
C ARG A 16 4.99 -8.47 14.73
N PRO A 17 5.88 -7.99 15.60
CA PRO A 17 7.30 -7.99 15.24
C PRO A 17 7.81 -9.37 14.85
N GLU A 18 7.35 -10.40 15.53
CA GLU A 18 7.84 -11.73 15.24
C GLU A 18 7.29 -12.28 13.93
N ALA A 19 6.28 -11.65 13.37
CA ALA A 19 5.68 -12.11 12.11
C ALA A 19 6.14 -11.28 10.94
N MET A 20 6.99 -10.28 11.14
CA MET A 20 7.31 -9.34 10.08
C MET A 20 7.97 -10.00 8.87
N ALA A 21 8.80 -10.99 9.08
CA ALA A 21 9.43 -11.66 7.96
C ALA A 21 8.39 -12.36 7.08
N ALA A 22 7.43 -13.02 7.70
CA ALA A 22 6.38 -13.70 6.97
C ALA A 22 5.44 -12.71 6.31
N ILE A 23 5.15 -11.61 6.99
CA ILE A 23 4.29 -10.58 6.43
C ILE A 23 4.95 -9.97 5.20
N THR A 24 6.24 -9.69 5.28
CA THR A 24 6.96 -9.10 4.16
C THR A 24 6.88 -10.02 2.95
N LYS A 25 7.10 -11.31 3.15
CA LYS A 25 7.01 -12.24 2.04
C LYS A 25 5.62 -12.28 1.44
N ALA A 26 4.61 -12.27 2.29
CA ALA A 26 3.24 -12.33 1.80
C ALA A 26 2.88 -11.08 1.02
N VAL A 27 3.33 -9.92 1.47
CA VAL A 27 3.05 -8.67 0.76
C VAL A 27 3.80 -8.65 -0.56
N GLU A 28 5.04 -9.10 -0.56
CA GLU A 28 5.83 -9.09 -1.78
C GLU A 28 5.29 -10.06 -2.82
N ALA A 29 4.49 -11.01 -2.41
CA ALA A 29 3.86 -11.92 -3.35
C ALA A 29 2.71 -11.26 -4.09
N ILE A 30 2.26 -10.08 -3.67
CA ILE A 30 1.21 -9.35 -4.35
C ILE A 30 1.86 -8.49 -5.43
N PRO A 31 1.57 -8.75 -6.71
CA PRO A 31 2.28 -8.02 -7.76
C PRO A 31 2.12 -6.51 -7.70
N ALA A 32 0.97 -6.04 -7.22
CA ALA A 32 0.71 -4.61 -7.18
C ALA A 32 1.37 -3.94 -5.98
N ALA A 33 1.92 -4.69 -5.05
CA ALA A 33 2.42 -4.14 -3.81
C ALA A 33 3.94 -4.06 -3.82
N GLN A 34 4.45 -3.04 -3.18
CA GLN A 34 5.88 -2.87 -3.04
C GLN A 34 6.18 -2.42 -1.63
N VAL A 35 7.09 -3.11 -0.98
CA VAL A 35 7.50 -2.78 0.37
C VAL A 35 8.66 -1.82 0.30
N HIS A 36 8.51 -0.66 0.90
CA HIS A 36 9.55 0.36 0.86
C HIS A 36 10.36 0.39 2.14
N ALA A 37 9.74 0.06 3.25
CA ALA A 37 10.44 0.09 4.52
C ALA A 37 9.74 -0.83 5.49
N ALA A 38 10.50 -1.41 6.38
CA ALA A 38 9.94 -2.25 7.43
C ALA A 38 10.85 -2.07 8.64
N THR A 39 10.25 -1.95 9.81
CA THR A 39 11.02 -1.77 11.04
C THR A 39 10.88 -2.98 11.93
N PRO A 40 11.84 -3.22 12.77
CA PRO A 40 11.73 -4.35 13.72
C PRO A 40 10.58 -4.18 14.68
N ALA A 41 10.08 -2.97 14.83
CA ALA A 41 8.98 -2.72 15.75
C ALA A 41 7.64 -3.16 15.17
N GLY A 42 7.59 -3.51 13.89
CA GLY A 42 6.35 -4.00 13.32
C GLY A 42 5.66 -3.02 12.39
N LYS A 43 6.36 -2.00 11.93
CA LYS A 43 5.77 -1.02 11.03
C LYS A 43 6.33 -1.24 9.63
N MET A 44 5.45 -1.18 8.63
CA MET A 44 5.85 -1.39 7.26
C MET A 44 5.18 -0.35 6.39
N VAL A 45 5.92 0.19 5.44
CA VAL A 45 5.40 1.14 4.47
C VAL A 45 5.30 0.42 3.14
N ILE A 46 4.12 0.44 2.56
CA ILE A 46 3.82 -0.30 1.34
C ILE A 46 3.16 0.65 0.36
N THR A 47 3.49 0.51 -0.92
CA THR A 47 2.71 1.19 -1.96
C THR A 47 1.99 0.15 -2.78
N LEU A 48 0.82 0.52 -3.26
CA LEU A 48 0.03 -0.31 -4.16
C LEU A 48 -0.21 0.47 -5.43
N GLU A 49 0.04 -0.19 -6.57
CA GLU A 49 -0.22 0.41 -7.86
C GLU A 49 -1.34 -0.36 -8.50
N THR A 50 -2.42 0.33 -8.82
CA THR A 50 -3.60 -0.33 -9.36
C THR A 50 -4.18 0.49 -10.48
N ASP A 51 -5.04 -0.15 -11.25
CA ASP A 51 -5.71 0.51 -12.36
C ASP A 51 -7.00 1.17 -11.94
N GLY A 52 -7.42 1.00 -10.71
CA GLY A 52 -8.68 1.60 -10.28
C GLY A 52 -8.82 1.52 -8.79
N ASP A 53 -9.76 2.31 -8.28
CA ASP A 53 -9.91 2.40 -6.84
C ASP A 53 -10.39 1.13 -6.21
N GLN A 54 -11.19 0.35 -6.92
CA GLN A 54 -11.73 -0.85 -6.32
C GLN A 54 -10.68 -1.89 -6.08
N ALA A 55 -9.67 -1.92 -6.94
CA ALA A 55 -8.60 -2.88 -6.77
C ALA A 55 -7.83 -2.60 -5.49
N ILE A 56 -7.74 -1.33 -5.10
CA ILE A 56 -7.05 -0.98 -3.87
C ILE A 56 -7.72 -1.61 -2.67
N LEU A 57 -9.04 -1.56 -2.63
CA LEU A 57 -9.76 -2.14 -1.50
C LEU A 57 -9.56 -3.63 -1.41
N GLY A 58 -9.53 -4.31 -2.56
CA GLY A 58 -9.27 -5.73 -2.57
C GLY A 58 -7.90 -6.09 -2.04
N HIS A 59 -6.90 -5.30 -2.41
CA HIS A 59 -5.56 -5.55 -1.94
C HIS A 59 -5.43 -5.27 -0.44
N ILE A 60 -6.08 -4.21 0.04
CA ILE A 60 -6.06 -3.92 1.46
C ILE A 60 -6.69 -5.07 2.23
N ASP A 61 -7.80 -5.59 1.73
CA ASP A 61 -8.46 -6.71 2.39
C ASP A 61 -7.54 -7.92 2.43
N THR A 62 -6.86 -8.20 1.33
CA THR A 62 -5.93 -9.31 1.27
C THR A 62 -4.82 -9.14 2.29
N ILE A 63 -4.29 -7.93 2.40
CA ILE A 63 -3.20 -7.67 3.33
C ILE A 63 -3.69 -7.82 4.77
N ASN A 64 -4.90 -7.35 5.06
CA ASN A 64 -5.43 -7.47 6.40
C ASN A 64 -5.66 -8.91 6.81
N ARG A 65 -5.75 -9.83 5.87
CA ARG A 65 -5.94 -11.24 6.19
C ARG A 65 -4.65 -11.98 6.41
N ILE A 66 -3.53 -11.32 6.20
CA ILE A 66 -2.25 -11.97 6.42
C ILE A 66 -2.06 -12.17 7.92
N SER A 67 -1.66 -13.37 8.28
CA SER A 67 -1.48 -13.71 9.68
C SER A 67 -0.40 -12.82 10.27
N GLY A 68 -0.69 -12.24 11.41
CA GLY A 68 0.26 -11.37 12.09
C GLY A 68 0.05 -9.89 11.84
N VAL A 69 -0.77 -9.53 10.85
CA VAL A 69 -1.09 -8.13 10.59
C VAL A 69 -2.10 -7.66 11.62
N ILE A 70 -1.78 -6.55 12.29
CA ILE A 70 -2.65 -5.98 13.30
C ILE A 70 -3.59 -4.96 12.68
N SER A 71 -3.05 -4.07 11.86
CA SER A 71 -3.86 -3.05 11.24
C SER A 71 -3.15 -2.48 10.03
N THR A 72 -3.92 -1.87 9.15
CA THR A 72 -3.39 -1.13 8.01
C THR A 72 -4.10 0.20 7.96
N ALA A 73 -3.42 1.21 7.45
CA ALA A 73 -4.01 2.52 7.28
C ALA A 73 -3.57 3.09 5.95
N LEU A 74 -4.52 3.56 5.19
CA LEU A 74 -4.23 4.21 3.92
C LEU A 74 -3.87 5.64 4.23
N VAL A 75 -2.64 6.03 3.93
CA VAL A 75 -2.17 7.35 4.30
C VAL A 75 -2.03 8.29 3.12
N TYR A 76 -2.01 7.75 1.92
CA TYR A 76 -1.82 8.60 0.77
C TYR A 76 -2.35 7.89 -0.46
N HIS A 77 -3.04 8.64 -1.30
CA HIS A 77 -3.58 8.10 -2.53
C HIS A 77 -3.34 9.11 -3.63
N GLN A 78 -2.70 8.67 -4.68
CA GLN A 78 -2.38 9.56 -5.78
C GLN A 78 -2.86 8.92 -7.06
N VAL A 79 -3.56 9.70 -7.86
CA VAL A 79 -3.92 9.31 -9.21
C VAL A 79 -2.89 9.90 -10.12
N ASP A 80 -2.19 9.05 -10.85
CA ASP A 80 -1.09 9.52 -11.66
C ASP A 80 -1.57 9.83 -13.05
N GLN A 81 -2.31 10.89 -13.20
CA GLN A 81 -2.73 11.23 -14.52
C GLN A 81 -2.54 12.70 -14.82
N ASP A 82 -2.44 13.53 -13.86
CA ASP A 82 -2.23 14.93 -14.16
C ASP A 82 -1.78 15.62 -12.91
N PRO A 83 -0.61 15.34 -12.46
CA PRO A 83 -0.17 15.90 -11.19
C PRO A 83 -0.09 17.42 -11.33
N ASP A 84 -0.64 18.08 -10.36
CA ASP A 84 -0.61 19.50 -10.31
C ASP A 84 0.16 19.88 -9.07
N PRO A 85 1.39 20.30 -9.23
CA PRO A 85 2.20 20.59 -8.05
C PRO A 85 1.58 21.66 -7.18
N GLU A 86 0.79 22.53 -7.76
CA GLU A 86 0.23 23.57 -6.97
C GLU A 86 -0.81 23.09 -6.02
N GLU A 87 -1.50 22.03 -6.37
CA GLU A 87 -2.46 21.50 -5.46
C GLU A 87 -1.81 20.96 -4.24
N GLU A 88 -0.65 20.40 -4.40
CA GLU A 88 0.00 19.84 -3.24
C GLU A 88 0.44 20.89 -2.30
N THR A 89 0.87 21.99 -2.83
CA THR A 89 1.36 23.02 -1.94
C THR A 89 0.24 23.78 -1.33
N ALA A 90 -0.93 23.68 -1.86
CA ALA A 90 -2.03 24.40 -1.31
C ALA A 90 -2.44 23.89 0.05
N ALA A 91 -2.03 22.75 0.40
CA ALA A 91 -2.43 22.17 1.68
C ALA A 91 -1.84 22.92 2.88
#